data_90515e2f48c4b22cdfbc720e16324242
#
_entry.id   90515e2f48c4b22cdfbc720e16324242
#
_cell.length_a   1.000
_cell.length_b   1.000
_cell.length_c   1.000
_cell.angle_alpha   90.00
_cell.angle_beta   90.00
_cell.angle_gamma   90.00
#
_symmetry.space_group_name_H-M   'P 1'
#
loop_
_entity.id
_entity.type
_entity.pdbx_description
1 polymer ?
#
loop_
_entity_poly.entity_id
_entity_poly.type
_entity_poly.pdbx_seq_one_letter_code
_entity_poly.pdbx_strand_id
1 'polypeptide(L)'
;QPGDMAISCCDGVHGARSESRFPLGYYEGICLEVRPEAAKGWIDRQAPEFSVDFEDLKRNLLGDRWYMCGQAGPRCEHVFRELYENAAYLDPRFLRLKILELFMLLRQIPRQEALYCSSRQVDLVRHLRDHMLSDQEGYVSLARLAKEHSISVSHLQKLFKQVYGMPVYHYIKEYRLEQAAVELVRSAASITDIAQNAG
;
A
#
# COMPACT_ATOMS: atom_id res chain seq x y z
N GLN A 1 0.35 3.95 4.89
CA GLN A 1 0.05 4.46 6.25
C GLN A 1 -0.27 3.30 7.18
N PRO A 2 -0.12 3.44 8.50
CA PRO A 2 -0.64 2.44 9.43
C PRO A 2 -2.13 2.18 9.12
N GLY A 3 -2.52 0.89 9.03
CA GLY A 3 -3.88 0.49 8.68
C GLY A 3 -4.17 0.32 7.18
N ASP A 4 -3.24 0.64 6.29
CA ASP A 4 -3.39 0.32 4.87
C ASP A 4 -3.24 -1.19 4.64
N MET A 5 -4.16 -1.74 3.85
CA MET A 5 -4.15 -3.13 3.45
C MET A 5 -4.17 -3.24 1.93
N ALA A 6 -3.34 -4.11 1.41
CA ALA A 6 -3.36 -4.49 0.00
C ALA A 6 -3.66 -5.99 -0.12
N ILE A 7 -4.52 -6.33 -1.07
CA ILE A 7 -4.83 -7.72 -1.40
C ILE A 7 -4.58 -7.92 -2.88
N SER A 8 -3.87 -8.96 -3.23
CA SER A 8 -3.60 -9.32 -4.62
C SER A 8 -3.85 -10.82 -4.83
N CYS A 9 -4.27 -11.16 -6.05
CA CYS A 9 -4.37 -12.53 -6.51
C CYS A 9 -3.30 -12.78 -7.58
N CYS A 10 -2.40 -13.72 -7.32
CA CYS A 10 -1.35 -14.12 -8.25
C CYS A 10 -1.81 -15.38 -8.99
N ASP A 11 -2.47 -15.22 -10.12
CA ASP A 11 -3.01 -16.33 -10.95
C ASP A 11 -2.03 -16.82 -12.03
N GLY A 12 -0.76 -16.53 -11.91
CA GLY A 12 0.28 -16.88 -12.87
C GLY A 12 0.31 -16.00 -14.13
N VAL A 13 -0.78 -15.32 -14.47
CA VAL A 13 -0.86 -14.43 -15.63
C VAL A 13 -0.34 -13.02 -15.27
N HIS A 14 -0.68 -12.57 -14.06
CA HIS A 14 -0.32 -11.23 -13.55
C HIS A 14 0.83 -11.26 -12.54
N GLY A 15 1.26 -12.44 -12.08
CA GLY A 15 2.12 -12.63 -10.90
C GLY A 15 3.59 -12.94 -11.15
N ALA A 16 4.06 -13.04 -12.39
CA ALA A 16 5.40 -13.53 -12.64
C ALA A 16 6.53 -12.58 -12.16
N ARG A 17 6.30 -11.28 -12.06
CA ARG A 17 7.19 -10.29 -11.44
C ARG A 17 6.40 -9.01 -11.11
N SER A 18 5.97 -8.84 -9.88
CA SER A 18 5.53 -7.55 -9.39
C SER A 18 6.71 -6.84 -8.71
N GLU A 19 7.11 -5.70 -9.24
CA GLU A 19 8.07 -4.83 -8.57
C GLU A 19 7.30 -3.81 -7.74
N SER A 20 7.41 -3.90 -6.42
CA SER A 20 6.85 -2.90 -5.51
C SER A 20 7.91 -1.87 -5.20
N ARG A 21 7.65 -0.61 -5.53
CA ARG A 21 8.51 0.51 -5.16
C ARG A 21 7.85 1.29 -4.05
N PHE A 22 8.50 1.33 -2.92
CA PHE A 22 8.05 2.10 -1.78
C PHE A 22 8.62 3.52 -1.87
N PRO A 23 7.78 4.55 -1.75
CA PRO A 23 8.19 5.94 -1.94
C PRO A 23 9.35 6.38 -1.05
N LEU A 24 9.35 5.92 0.21
CA LEU A 24 10.37 6.25 1.21
C LEU A 24 11.51 5.23 1.24
N GLY A 25 11.59 4.31 0.28
CA GLY A 25 12.66 3.32 0.17
C GLY A 25 12.56 2.15 1.15
N TYR A 26 11.60 2.14 2.06
CA TYR A 26 11.37 1.04 3.00
C TYR A 26 9.89 0.68 3.11
N TYR A 27 9.64 -0.54 3.55
CA TYR A 27 8.32 -1.06 3.88
C TYR A 27 8.38 -1.71 5.25
N GLU A 28 7.41 -1.41 6.09
CA GLU A 28 7.22 -2.05 7.38
C GLU A 28 5.79 -2.55 7.47
N GLY A 29 5.63 -3.85 7.66
CA GLY A 29 4.33 -4.48 7.71
C GLY A 29 4.39 -6.00 7.66
N ILE A 30 3.21 -6.63 7.61
CA ILE A 30 3.06 -8.08 7.49
C ILE A 30 2.54 -8.40 6.11
N CYS A 31 3.18 -9.34 5.44
CA CYS A 31 2.69 -9.96 4.22
C CYS A 31 2.21 -11.38 4.53
N LEU A 32 1.00 -11.70 4.11
CA LEU A 32 0.38 -13.01 4.28
C LEU A 32 0.12 -13.60 2.89
N GLU A 33 0.87 -14.66 2.57
CA GLU A 33 0.66 -15.39 1.34
C GLU A 33 -0.20 -16.62 1.61
N VAL A 34 -1.29 -16.76 0.88
CA VAL A 34 -2.26 -17.85 1.04
C VAL A 34 -2.39 -18.61 -0.27
N ARG A 35 -2.18 -19.94 -0.22
CA ARG A 35 -2.53 -20.85 -1.30
C ARG A 35 -3.92 -21.39 -1.05
N PRO A 36 -4.93 -21.03 -1.86
CA PRO A 36 -6.34 -21.34 -1.60
C PRO A 36 -6.62 -22.82 -1.34
N GLU A 37 -6.06 -23.72 -2.17
CA GLU A 37 -6.28 -25.17 -2.08
C GLU A 37 -5.68 -25.73 -0.76
N ALA A 38 -4.47 -25.29 -0.42
CA ALA A 38 -3.80 -25.73 0.80
C ALA A 38 -4.52 -25.21 2.05
N ALA A 39 -4.93 -23.93 2.02
CA ALA A 39 -5.67 -23.31 3.10
C ALA A 39 -7.04 -23.96 3.30
N LYS A 40 -7.77 -24.20 2.21
CA LYS A 40 -9.05 -24.92 2.25
C LYS A 40 -8.90 -26.30 2.84
N GLY A 41 -7.97 -27.10 2.34
CA GLY A 41 -7.75 -28.46 2.85
C GLY A 41 -7.29 -28.49 4.31
N TRP A 42 -6.64 -27.45 4.79
CA TRP A 42 -6.30 -27.31 6.20
C TRP A 42 -7.54 -26.92 7.05
N ILE A 43 -8.33 -25.93 6.61
CA ILE A 43 -9.55 -25.50 7.31
C ILE A 43 -10.54 -26.66 7.43
N ASP A 44 -10.81 -27.36 6.34
CA ASP A 44 -11.75 -28.47 6.30
C ASP A 44 -11.37 -29.61 7.28
N ARG A 45 -10.08 -29.78 7.59
CA ARG A 45 -9.61 -30.79 8.55
C ARG A 45 -9.57 -30.31 9.98
N GLN A 46 -9.25 -29.04 10.23
CA GLN A 46 -8.96 -28.55 11.58
C GLN A 46 -10.11 -27.72 12.16
N ALA A 47 -10.92 -27.13 11.31
CA ALA A 47 -12.00 -26.23 11.70
C ALA A 47 -13.13 -26.29 10.64
N PRO A 48 -13.79 -27.45 10.44
CA PRO A 48 -14.77 -27.64 9.37
C PRO A 48 -15.96 -26.70 9.45
N GLU A 49 -16.25 -26.18 10.63
CA GLU A 49 -17.27 -25.16 10.88
C GLU A 49 -16.94 -23.79 10.27
N PHE A 50 -15.67 -23.54 9.95
CA PHE A 50 -15.18 -22.31 9.33
C PHE A 50 -15.00 -22.43 7.82
N SER A 51 -15.90 -23.11 7.13
CA SER A 51 -15.82 -23.23 5.69
C SER A 51 -15.58 -21.89 5.00
N VAL A 52 -14.46 -21.77 4.26
CA VAL A 52 -14.10 -20.57 3.49
C VAL A 52 -14.12 -20.90 2.01
N ASP A 53 -15.00 -20.25 1.27
CA ASP A 53 -14.98 -20.24 -0.18
C ASP A 53 -14.04 -19.13 -0.65
N PHE A 54 -12.84 -19.50 -1.10
CA PHE A 54 -11.81 -18.56 -1.56
C PHE A 54 -12.18 -17.89 -2.88
N GLU A 55 -12.94 -18.55 -3.75
CA GLU A 55 -13.41 -17.94 -4.99
C GLU A 55 -14.46 -16.87 -4.71
N ASP A 56 -15.37 -17.13 -3.76
CA ASP A 56 -16.33 -16.13 -3.30
C ASP A 56 -15.63 -14.98 -2.58
N LEU A 57 -14.64 -15.27 -1.73
CA LEU A 57 -13.83 -14.25 -1.06
C LEU A 57 -13.08 -13.37 -2.08
N LYS A 58 -12.44 -13.98 -3.08
CA LYS A 58 -11.78 -13.28 -4.19
C LYS A 58 -12.78 -12.38 -4.94
N ARG A 59 -13.93 -12.93 -5.30
CA ARG A 59 -14.98 -12.19 -6.03
C ARG A 59 -15.50 -11.01 -5.22
N ASN A 60 -15.69 -11.17 -3.92
CA ASN A 60 -16.18 -10.11 -3.04
C ASN A 60 -15.15 -9.02 -2.81
N LEU A 61 -13.88 -9.37 -2.64
CA LEU A 61 -12.80 -8.42 -2.39
C LEU A 61 -12.25 -7.79 -3.66
N LEU A 62 -12.02 -8.58 -4.70
CA LEU A 62 -11.33 -8.14 -5.92
C LEU A 62 -12.26 -7.92 -7.12
N GLY A 63 -13.41 -8.65 -7.19
CA GLY A 63 -14.23 -8.69 -8.40
C GLY A 63 -13.44 -9.28 -9.57
N ASP A 64 -13.42 -8.59 -10.71
CA ASP A 64 -12.67 -8.98 -11.91
C ASP A 64 -11.21 -8.49 -11.91
N ARG A 65 -10.74 -8.05 -10.75
CA ARG A 65 -9.43 -7.41 -10.61
C ARG A 65 -8.44 -8.35 -9.94
N TRP A 66 -7.16 -8.09 -10.16
CA TRP A 66 -6.09 -8.88 -9.54
C TRP A 66 -5.52 -8.24 -8.26
N TYR A 67 -5.88 -6.99 -7.96
CA TYR A 67 -5.32 -6.21 -6.86
C TYR A 67 -6.33 -5.22 -6.29
N MET A 68 -6.31 -5.02 -4.99
CA MET A 68 -6.96 -3.92 -4.29
C MET A 68 -6.05 -3.33 -3.22
N CYS A 69 -6.21 -2.05 -2.94
CA CYS A 69 -5.58 -1.36 -1.82
C CYS A 69 -6.61 -0.47 -1.13
N GLY A 70 -6.60 -0.41 0.18
CA GLY A 70 -7.50 0.42 0.95
C GLY A 70 -7.28 0.28 2.45
N GLN A 71 -8.12 0.90 3.24
CA GLN A 71 -8.08 0.78 4.69
C GLN A 71 -8.64 -0.59 5.12
N ALA A 72 -7.89 -1.29 5.94
CA ALA A 72 -8.27 -2.60 6.45
C ALA A 72 -9.51 -2.56 7.37
N GLY A 73 -9.80 -1.38 7.90
CA GLY A 73 -10.76 -1.20 8.99
C GLY A 73 -10.21 -1.68 10.35
N PRO A 74 -10.76 -1.15 11.46
CA PRO A 74 -10.16 -1.29 12.78
C PRO A 74 -10.03 -2.75 13.27
N ARG A 75 -10.90 -3.64 12.82
CA ARG A 75 -10.83 -5.05 13.21
C ARG A 75 -9.68 -5.79 12.52
N CYS A 76 -9.52 -5.63 11.21
CA CYS A 76 -8.39 -6.21 10.49
C CYS A 76 -7.07 -5.59 10.95
N GLU A 77 -7.04 -4.27 11.16
CA GLU A 77 -5.88 -3.58 11.70
C GLU A 77 -5.47 -4.15 13.06
N HIS A 78 -6.41 -4.45 13.93
CA HIS A 78 -6.15 -5.09 15.23
C HIS A 78 -5.48 -6.46 15.07
N VAL A 79 -5.97 -7.32 14.18
CA VAL A 79 -5.36 -8.63 13.91
C VAL A 79 -3.93 -8.49 13.41
N PHE A 80 -3.69 -7.58 12.45
CA PHE A 80 -2.35 -7.34 11.94
C PHE A 80 -1.40 -6.76 12.99
N ARG A 81 -1.89 -5.88 13.84
CA ARG A 81 -1.12 -5.33 14.97
C ARG A 81 -0.68 -6.42 15.95
N GLU A 82 -1.60 -7.29 16.35
CA GLU A 82 -1.26 -8.42 17.23
C GLU A 82 -0.24 -9.36 16.59
N LEU A 83 -0.36 -9.65 15.30
CA LEU A 83 0.63 -10.45 14.58
C LEU A 83 2.00 -9.77 14.55
N TYR A 84 2.03 -8.46 14.36
CA TYR A 84 3.26 -7.66 14.29
C TYR A 84 3.96 -7.60 15.66
N GLU A 85 3.22 -7.26 16.71
CA GLU A 85 3.75 -7.14 18.08
C GLU A 85 4.29 -8.49 18.61
N ASN A 86 3.72 -9.61 18.17
CA ASN A 86 4.12 -10.94 18.56
C ASN A 86 5.04 -11.65 17.55
N ALA A 87 5.50 -10.97 16.50
CA ALA A 87 6.24 -11.60 15.40
C ALA A 87 7.46 -12.41 15.82
N ALA A 88 8.15 -12.00 16.89
CA ALA A 88 9.32 -12.70 17.43
C ALA A 88 8.97 -14.02 18.16
N TYR A 89 7.72 -14.23 18.57
CA TYR A 89 7.31 -15.35 19.42
C TYR A 89 6.03 -16.04 18.92
N LEU A 90 5.76 -15.99 17.60
CA LEU A 90 4.54 -16.54 17.02
C LEU A 90 4.45 -18.06 17.22
N ASP A 91 3.61 -18.49 18.18
CA ASP A 91 3.16 -19.88 18.24
C ASP A 91 2.35 -20.19 16.97
N PRO A 92 2.68 -21.28 16.24
CA PRO A 92 1.93 -21.69 15.05
C PRO A 92 0.43 -21.85 15.29
N ARG A 93 0.00 -22.18 16.50
CA ARG A 93 -1.43 -22.28 16.87
C ARG A 93 -2.07 -20.91 16.94
N PHE A 94 -1.39 -19.94 17.53
CA PHE A 94 -1.85 -18.55 17.55
C PHE A 94 -1.95 -17.97 16.15
N LEU A 95 -0.94 -18.18 15.31
CA LEU A 95 -0.94 -17.74 13.92
C LEU A 95 -2.15 -18.31 13.15
N ARG A 96 -2.44 -19.60 13.31
CA ARG A 96 -3.58 -20.26 12.68
C ARG A 96 -4.91 -19.64 13.10
N LEU A 97 -5.06 -19.36 14.38
CA LEU A 97 -6.27 -18.71 14.92
C LEU A 97 -6.44 -17.31 14.31
N LYS A 98 -5.39 -16.53 14.23
CA LYS A 98 -5.42 -15.18 13.64
C LYS A 98 -5.70 -15.18 12.14
N ILE A 99 -5.22 -16.19 11.42
CA ILE A 99 -5.54 -16.37 9.99
C ILE A 99 -7.03 -16.68 9.80
N LEU A 100 -7.61 -17.55 10.63
CA LEU A 100 -9.05 -17.83 10.57
C LEU A 100 -9.87 -16.59 10.91
N GLU A 101 -9.51 -15.87 11.96
CA GLU A 101 -10.13 -14.59 12.31
C GLU A 101 -10.08 -13.60 11.15
N LEU A 102 -8.91 -13.46 10.51
CA LEU A 102 -8.74 -12.59 9.37
C LEU A 102 -9.68 -12.97 8.21
N PHE A 103 -9.79 -14.25 7.86
CA PHE A 103 -10.71 -14.69 6.81
C PHE A 103 -12.18 -14.38 7.14
N MET A 104 -12.57 -14.53 8.38
CA MET A 104 -13.92 -14.16 8.82
C MET A 104 -14.18 -12.65 8.68
N LEU A 105 -13.19 -11.83 9.00
CA LEU A 105 -13.29 -10.38 8.87
C LEU A 105 -13.28 -9.94 7.40
N LEU A 106 -12.43 -10.52 6.58
CA LEU A 106 -12.35 -10.22 5.14
C LEU A 106 -13.67 -10.51 4.41
N ARG A 107 -14.41 -11.54 4.83
CA ARG A 107 -15.75 -11.83 4.30
C ARG A 107 -16.79 -10.75 4.64
N GLN A 108 -16.58 -10.00 5.71
CA GLN A 108 -17.47 -8.92 6.16
C GLN A 108 -17.13 -7.57 5.56
N ILE A 109 -16.00 -7.45 4.89
CA ILE A 109 -15.64 -6.20 4.22
C ILE A 109 -16.65 -5.98 3.10
N PRO A 110 -17.48 -4.91 3.19
CA PRO A 110 -18.40 -4.62 2.10
C PRO A 110 -17.58 -4.40 0.84
N ARG A 111 -18.14 -4.83 -0.30
CA ARG A 111 -17.54 -4.57 -1.61
C ARG A 111 -17.33 -3.06 -1.72
N GLN A 112 -16.15 -2.63 -1.32
CA GLN A 112 -15.79 -1.23 -1.45
C GLN A 112 -15.76 -0.97 -2.95
N GLU A 113 -16.33 0.15 -3.37
CA GLU A 113 -15.84 0.82 -4.55
C GLU A 113 -14.40 1.22 -4.23
N ALA A 114 -13.52 0.23 -4.30
CA ALA A 114 -12.12 0.47 -4.07
C ALA A 114 -11.73 1.53 -5.10
N LEU A 115 -11.21 2.61 -4.58
CA LEU A 115 -10.73 3.73 -5.37
C LEU A 115 -9.52 3.23 -6.18
N TYR A 116 -9.80 2.59 -7.32
CA TYR A 116 -8.77 2.04 -8.18
C TYR A 116 -8.23 3.13 -9.07
N CYS A 117 -6.93 3.27 -9.03
CA CYS A 117 -6.23 3.95 -10.08
C CYS A 117 -6.00 2.95 -11.23
N SER A 118 -6.41 3.29 -12.44
CA SER A 118 -5.96 2.56 -13.63
C SER A 118 -4.44 2.67 -13.77
N SER A 119 -3.81 1.74 -14.51
CA SER A 119 -2.37 1.82 -14.77
C SER A 119 -1.97 3.21 -15.29
N ARG A 120 -2.79 3.78 -16.19
CA ARG A 120 -2.58 5.13 -16.71
C ARG A 120 -2.63 6.23 -15.63
N GLN A 121 -3.51 6.09 -14.65
CA GLN A 121 -3.58 7.04 -13.53
C GLN A 121 -2.41 6.87 -12.57
N VAL A 122 -1.97 5.64 -12.34
CA VAL A 122 -0.76 5.37 -11.54
C VAL A 122 0.47 5.96 -12.24
N ASP A 123 0.62 5.77 -13.54
CA ASP A 123 1.73 6.32 -14.31
C ASP A 123 1.71 7.85 -14.31
N LEU A 124 0.55 8.47 -14.42
CA LEU A 124 0.37 9.91 -14.28
C LEU A 124 0.87 10.41 -12.92
N VAL A 125 0.46 9.75 -11.84
CA VAL A 125 0.84 10.14 -10.48
C VAL A 125 2.34 9.90 -10.21
N ARG A 126 2.93 8.85 -10.80
CA ARG A 126 4.39 8.64 -10.77
C ARG A 126 5.13 9.76 -11.50
N HIS A 127 4.67 10.11 -12.69
CA HIS A 127 5.24 11.20 -13.45
C HIS A 127 5.18 12.54 -12.69
N LEU A 128 4.05 12.83 -12.07
CA LEU A 128 3.90 13.98 -11.17
C LEU A 128 4.94 13.96 -10.05
N ARG A 129 5.06 12.83 -9.34
CA ARG A 129 6.05 12.69 -8.25
C ARG A 129 7.46 12.97 -8.75
N ASP A 130 7.86 12.30 -9.83
CA ASP A 130 9.23 12.40 -10.35
C ASP A 130 9.55 13.84 -10.80
N HIS A 131 8.56 14.50 -11.39
CA HIS A 131 8.69 15.89 -11.80
C HIS A 131 8.82 16.84 -10.60
N MET A 132 8.03 16.65 -9.55
CA MET A 132 8.10 17.46 -8.34
C MET A 132 9.37 17.19 -7.50
N LEU A 133 9.93 15.99 -7.57
CA LEU A 133 11.19 15.67 -6.89
C LEU A 133 12.40 16.21 -7.64
N SER A 134 12.35 16.31 -8.97
CA SER A 134 13.41 16.89 -9.79
C SER A 134 13.42 18.42 -9.82
N ASP A 135 12.32 19.05 -9.43
CA ASP A 135 12.17 20.50 -9.40
C ASP A 135 12.75 21.09 -8.10
N GLN A 136 14.02 21.46 -8.14
CA GLN A 136 14.70 22.09 -7.00
C GLN A 136 14.19 23.51 -6.71
N GLU A 137 13.60 24.17 -7.69
CA GLU A 137 13.11 25.56 -7.54
C GLU A 137 11.67 25.64 -7.03
N GLY A 138 10.96 24.51 -6.93
CA GLY A 138 9.62 24.44 -6.33
C GLY A 138 8.48 25.05 -7.18
N TYR A 139 8.73 25.35 -8.45
CA TYR A 139 7.83 26.08 -9.35
C TYR A 139 6.87 25.20 -10.15
N VAL A 140 6.96 23.87 -10.05
CA VAL A 140 6.00 23.03 -10.78
C VAL A 140 4.64 23.12 -10.11
N SER A 141 3.80 23.92 -10.71
CA SER A 141 2.42 24.07 -10.27
C SER A 141 1.63 22.80 -10.58
N LEU A 142 0.99 22.23 -9.53
CA LEU A 142 0.00 21.15 -9.71
C LEU A 142 -1.06 21.54 -10.77
N ALA A 143 -1.39 22.83 -10.89
CA ALA A 143 -2.32 23.34 -11.86
C ALA A 143 -1.82 23.16 -13.30
N ARG A 144 -0.53 23.36 -13.54
CA ARG A 144 0.08 23.14 -14.86
C ARG A 144 0.00 21.66 -15.26
N LEU A 145 0.42 20.77 -14.38
CA LEU A 145 0.38 19.33 -14.64
C LEU A 145 -1.05 18.80 -14.79
N ALA A 146 -1.98 19.26 -13.98
CA ALA A 146 -3.39 18.92 -14.12
C ALA A 146 -3.94 19.35 -15.48
N LYS A 147 -3.59 20.55 -15.94
CA LYS A 147 -3.97 21.07 -17.25
C LYS A 147 -3.38 20.26 -18.41
N GLU A 148 -2.10 19.90 -18.35
CA GLU A 148 -1.41 19.08 -19.35
C GLU A 148 -2.09 17.71 -19.53
N HIS A 149 -2.64 17.16 -18.46
CA HIS A 149 -3.34 15.87 -18.48
C HIS A 149 -4.87 15.98 -18.54
N SER A 150 -5.41 17.18 -18.76
CA SER A 150 -6.85 17.44 -18.89
C SER A 150 -7.69 16.96 -17.70
N ILE A 151 -7.16 17.10 -16.48
CA ILE A 151 -7.84 16.78 -15.23
C ILE A 151 -7.87 17.98 -14.28
N SER A 152 -8.76 17.95 -13.28
CA SER A 152 -8.76 18.99 -12.24
C SER A 152 -7.65 18.76 -11.22
N VAL A 153 -7.16 19.84 -10.60
CA VAL A 153 -6.18 19.77 -9.50
C VAL A 153 -6.69 18.89 -8.34
N SER A 154 -7.96 19.02 -7.98
CA SER A 154 -8.58 18.20 -6.94
C SER A 154 -8.58 16.71 -7.28
N HIS A 155 -8.81 16.37 -8.56
CA HIS A 155 -8.75 14.97 -9.00
C HIS A 155 -7.32 14.44 -8.95
N LEU A 156 -6.34 15.23 -9.42
CA LEU A 156 -4.93 14.87 -9.33
C LEU A 156 -4.46 14.64 -7.87
N GLN A 157 -4.86 15.53 -6.95
CA GLN A 157 -4.55 15.37 -5.51
C GLN A 157 -5.19 14.11 -4.91
N LYS A 158 -6.43 13.81 -5.28
CA LYS A 158 -7.10 12.56 -4.86
C LYS A 158 -6.36 11.33 -5.37
N LEU A 159 -6.01 11.30 -6.65
CA LEU A 159 -5.25 10.20 -7.25
C LEU A 159 -3.89 10.02 -6.56
N PHE A 160 -3.18 11.12 -6.31
CA PHE A 160 -1.90 11.08 -5.61
C PHE A 160 -2.05 10.48 -4.21
N LYS A 161 -3.03 10.96 -3.45
CA LYS A 161 -3.32 10.43 -2.12
C LYS A 161 -3.72 8.95 -2.16
N GLN A 162 -4.44 8.50 -3.20
CA GLN A 162 -4.77 7.10 -3.39
C GLN A 162 -3.55 6.21 -3.63
N VAL A 163 -2.60 6.68 -4.45
CA VAL A 163 -1.41 5.89 -4.82
C VAL A 163 -0.35 5.92 -3.72
N TYR A 164 -0.13 7.09 -3.09
CA TYR A 164 0.95 7.29 -2.11
C TYR A 164 0.47 7.38 -0.66
N GLY A 165 -0.83 7.27 -0.40
CA GLY A 165 -1.40 7.29 0.95
C GLY A 165 -1.46 8.67 1.62
N MET A 166 -0.80 9.70 1.06
CA MET A 166 -0.68 11.03 1.65
C MET A 166 -0.78 12.16 0.62
N PRO A 167 -1.09 13.39 1.04
CA PRO A 167 -1.14 14.54 0.13
C PRO A 167 0.23 14.82 -0.51
N VAL A 168 0.20 15.34 -1.76
CA VAL A 168 1.40 15.61 -2.57
C VAL A 168 2.49 16.38 -1.80
N TYR A 169 2.12 17.50 -1.21
CA TYR A 169 3.09 18.35 -0.51
C TYR A 169 3.67 17.70 0.74
N HIS A 170 2.87 16.91 1.44
CA HIS A 170 3.36 16.16 2.60
C HIS A 170 4.38 15.11 2.17
N TYR A 171 4.09 14.38 1.10
CA TYR A 171 5.01 13.40 0.52
C TYR A 171 6.36 14.02 0.11
N ILE A 172 6.32 15.15 -0.63
CA ILE A 172 7.53 15.83 -1.07
C ILE A 172 8.35 16.34 0.11
N LYS A 173 7.68 16.90 1.12
CA LYS A 173 8.34 17.37 2.36
C LYS A 173 9.03 16.20 3.09
N GLU A 174 8.33 15.12 3.32
CA GLU A 174 8.90 13.92 3.97
C GLU A 174 10.10 13.39 3.21
N TYR A 175 9.97 13.24 1.89
CA TYR A 175 11.06 12.78 1.03
C TYR A 175 12.30 13.69 1.14
N ARG A 176 12.12 15.01 1.06
CA ARG A 176 13.22 15.99 1.16
C ARG A 176 13.90 15.96 2.52
N LEU A 177 13.12 15.85 3.59
CA LEU A 177 13.66 15.73 4.95
C LEU A 177 14.47 14.45 5.13
N GLU A 178 14.01 13.34 4.55
CA GLU A 178 14.74 12.08 4.59
C GLU A 178 16.05 12.15 3.81
N GLN A 179 16.06 12.78 2.62
CA GLN A 179 17.29 13.02 1.87
C GLN A 179 18.25 13.91 2.66
N ALA A 180 17.77 14.97 3.28
CA ALA A 180 18.58 15.84 4.14
C ALA A 180 19.19 15.07 5.33
N ALA A 181 18.41 14.19 5.97
CA ALA A 181 18.90 13.34 7.04
C ALA A 181 20.01 12.38 6.58
N VAL A 182 19.86 11.79 5.39
CA VAL A 182 20.91 10.95 4.78
C VAL A 182 22.17 11.75 4.47
N GLU A 183 22.02 12.96 3.93
CA GLU A 183 23.16 13.84 3.64
C GLU A 183 23.90 14.29 4.90
N LEU A 184 23.19 14.60 5.97
CA LEU A 184 23.78 14.95 7.29
C LEU A 184 24.69 13.84 7.84
N VAL A 185 24.35 12.57 7.56
CA VAL A 185 25.14 11.42 8.04
C VAL A 185 26.31 11.07 7.10
N ARG A 186 26.13 11.30 5.78
CA ARG A 186 27.03 10.75 4.74
C ARG A 186 27.95 11.80 4.12
N SER A 187 27.62 13.07 4.22
CA SER A 187 28.38 14.15 3.59
C SER A 187 29.10 15.04 4.59
N ALA A 188 30.15 15.73 4.14
CA ALA A 188 30.82 16.78 4.87
C ALA A 188 30.26 18.19 4.54
N ALA A 189 29.10 18.24 3.86
CA ALA A 189 28.46 19.49 3.50
C ALA A 189 28.01 20.26 4.76
N SER A 190 27.95 21.59 4.68
CA SER A 190 27.46 22.38 5.81
C SER A 190 25.94 22.18 6.01
N ILE A 191 25.47 22.32 7.24
CA ILE A 191 24.05 22.27 7.57
C ILE A 191 23.25 23.28 6.71
N THR A 192 23.85 24.45 6.43
CA THR A 192 23.22 25.48 5.61
C THR A 192 23.03 25.01 4.16
N ASP A 193 24.05 24.38 3.59
CA ASP A 193 23.98 23.87 2.21
C ASP A 193 22.94 22.73 2.11
N ILE A 194 22.92 21.82 3.09
CA ILE A 194 21.94 20.73 3.15
C ILE A 194 20.53 21.29 3.27
N ALA A 195 20.31 22.30 4.13
CA ALA A 195 19.00 22.93 4.27
C ALA A 195 18.55 23.64 2.99
N GLN A 196 19.45 24.31 2.28
CA GLN A 196 19.16 24.95 0.98
C GLN A 196 18.80 23.92 -0.09
N ASN A 197 19.52 22.80 -0.14
CA ASN A 197 19.23 21.70 -1.08
C ASN A 197 17.92 20.99 -0.79
N ALA A 198 17.51 20.95 0.47
CA ALA A 198 16.24 20.34 0.87
C ALA A 198 15.01 21.25 0.60
N GLY A 199 15.17 22.55 0.42
CA GLY A 199 14.14 23.51 0.04
C GLY A 199 13.31 24.09 1.16
#